data_09894bc48d069caf18f41d8388a1b7cf
#
_entry.id   09894bc48d069caf18f41d8388a1b7cf
#
_cell.length_a   1.000
_cell.length_b   1.000
_cell.length_c   1.000
_cell.angle_alpha   90.00
_cell.angle_beta   90.00
_cell.angle_gamma   90.00
#
_symmetry.space_group_name_H-M   'P 1'
#
loop_
_entity.id
_entity.type
_entity.pdbx_description
1 polymer ?
#
loop_
_entity_poly.entity_id
_entity_poly.type
_entity_poly.pdbx_seq_one_letter_code
_entity_poly.pdbx_strand_id
1 'polypeptide(L)'
;MTQYVFTILFTAFVTLALTWGVWQLSLRFKLYPGIRERDVHKTPTPRLGGVAMFLGVLAAFGVSAANPFFDIVWANPTPVLAILGATFIIVVVGVVDDLWDLDWMIKLGMQFLAAGIIALFGVQIFSLPIGGLTVGSSWASISLTIFAIVLVMNAVNFIDGLDGLVAGVCLIANGVFFVYSYLLVRETGSTTFFNLASLMAAVLIGVCLGFLPMNWHPAKLFMGDAGALMLGLLMATSAIAVTGQLDPAILDPDVFGRSQLLGAFIP
;
A
#
# COMPACT_ATOMS: atom_id res chain seq x y z
N MET A 1 16.87 -10.03 -7.11
CA MET A 1 17.12 -8.61 -6.81
C MET A 1 16.90 -7.71 -8.04
N THR A 2 17.53 -8.01 -9.19
CA THR A 2 17.44 -7.18 -10.42
C THR A 2 16.00 -6.89 -10.86
N GLN A 3 15.10 -7.88 -10.83
CA GLN A 3 13.69 -7.70 -11.24
C GLN A 3 12.92 -6.74 -10.32
N TYR A 4 13.17 -6.78 -9.02
CA TYR A 4 12.57 -5.82 -8.08
C TYR A 4 13.09 -4.40 -8.30
N VAL A 5 14.39 -4.23 -8.56
CA VAL A 5 14.98 -2.92 -8.90
C VAL A 5 14.38 -2.39 -10.21
N PHE A 6 14.21 -3.24 -11.21
CA PHE A 6 13.51 -2.88 -12.44
C PHE A 6 12.08 -2.42 -12.15
N THR A 7 11.33 -3.17 -11.33
CA THR A 7 9.96 -2.81 -10.96
C THR A 7 9.91 -1.45 -10.25
N ILE A 8 10.82 -1.20 -9.30
CA ILE A 8 10.90 0.09 -8.59
C ILE A 8 11.13 1.24 -9.59
N LEU A 9 12.16 1.12 -10.44
CA LEU A 9 12.51 2.18 -11.39
C LEU A 9 11.43 2.40 -12.45
N PHE A 10 10.86 1.32 -12.99
CA PHE A 10 9.75 1.39 -13.93
C PHE A 10 8.54 2.09 -13.31
N THR A 11 8.13 1.66 -12.10
CA THR A 11 7.01 2.26 -11.39
C THR A 11 7.27 3.72 -11.07
N ALA A 12 8.47 4.07 -10.62
CA ALA A 12 8.84 5.47 -10.34
C ALA A 12 8.74 6.34 -11.59
N PHE A 13 9.27 5.86 -12.72
CA PHE A 13 9.21 6.60 -13.98
C PHE A 13 7.76 6.78 -14.47
N VAL A 14 6.97 5.71 -14.48
CA VAL A 14 5.56 5.76 -14.90
C VAL A 14 4.75 6.68 -13.97
N THR A 15 4.92 6.53 -12.65
CA THR A 15 4.21 7.37 -11.67
C THR A 15 4.60 8.84 -11.84
N LEU A 16 5.88 9.17 -12.04
CA LEU A 16 6.32 10.54 -12.27
C LEU A 16 5.68 11.15 -13.53
N ALA A 17 5.67 10.40 -14.63
CA ALA A 17 5.04 10.84 -15.88
C ALA A 17 3.53 11.06 -15.71
N LEU A 18 2.84 10.14 -15.05
CA LEU A 18 1.40 10.25 -14.76
C LEU A 18 1.10 11.39 -13.80
N THR A 19 1.92 11.59 -12.76
CA THR A 19 1.79 12.68 -11.80
C THR A 19 1.92 14.04 -12.49
N TRP A 20 2.89 14.16 -13.39
CA TRP A 20 3.04 15.36 -14.22
C TRP A 20 1.82 15.57 -15.13
N GLY A 21 1.33 14.51 -15.77
CA GLY A 21 0.14 14.56 -16.62
C GLY A 21 -1.12 14.96 -15.86
N VAL A 22 -1.37 14.35 -14.69
CA VAL A 22 -2.51 14.70 -13.81
C VAL A 22 -2.40 16.14 -13.32
N TRP A 23 -1.22 16.60 -12.95
CA TRP A 23 -1.00 18.00 -12.58
C TRP A 23 -1.38 18.96 -13.71
N GLN A 24 -0.90 18.74 -14.95
CA GLN A 24 -1.24 19.56 -16.12
C GLN A 24 -2.76 19.54 -16.40
N LEU A 25 -3.38 18.36 -16.31
CA LEU A 25 -4.81 18.19 -16.52
C LEU A 25 -5.64 18.94 -15.46
N SER A 26 -5.22 18.84 -14.21
CA SER A 26 -5.86 19.52 -13.08
C SER A 26 -5.81 21.03 -13.24
N LEU A 27 -4.71 21.59 -13.72
CA LEU A 27 -4.59 23.02 -14.00
C LEU A 27 -5.47 23.43 -15.19
N ARG A 28 -5.51 22.61 -16.25
CA ARG A 28 -6.29 22.91 -17.47
C ARG A 28 -7.80 22.92 -17.18
N PHE A 29 -8.28 21.98 -16.38
CA PHE A 29 -9.71 21.85 -16.06
C PHE A 29 -10.09 22.52 -14.73
N LYS A 30 -9.14 23.21 -14.07
CA LYS A 30 -9.35 23.88 -12.78
C LYS A 30 -9.89 22.95 -11.69
N LEU A 31 -9.40 21.70 -11.67
CA LEU A 31 -9.78 20.68 -10.69
C LEU A 31 -8.98 20.84 -9.39
N TYR A 32 -9.18 21.95 -8.70
CA TYR A 32 -8.57 22.23 -7.41
C TYR A 32 -9.57 22.98 -6.50
N PRO A 33 -9.55 22.70 -5.19
CA PRO A 33 -10.43 23.39 -4.24
C PRO A 33 -10.09 24.88 -4.14
N GLY A 34 -11.08 25.71 -3.80
CA GLY A 34 -10.84 27.10 -3.46
C GLY A 34 -9.97 27.22 -2.21
N ILE A 35 -9.13 28.27 -2.15
CA ILE A 35 -8.28 28.54 -0.98
C ILE A 35 -9.18 28.86 0.21
N ARG A 36 -9.00 28.13 1.32
CA ARG A 36 -9.67 28.39 2.59
C ARG A 36 -8.73 29.22 3.48
N GLU A 37 -9.27 30.05 4.37
CA GLU A 37 -8.47 30.92 5.27
C GLU A 37 -7.47 30.15 6.14
N ARG A 38 -7.70 28.85 6.37
CA ARG A 38 -6.83 27.95 7.14
C ARG A 38 -5.72 27.28 6.30
N ASP A 39 -5.71 27.48 4.98
CA ASP A 39 -4.76 26.80 4.10
C ASP A 39 -3.39 27.51 4.18
N VAL A 40 -2.34 26.72 4.38
CA VAL A 40 -0.94 27.21 4.42
C VAL A 40 -0.48 27.65 3.04
N HIS A 41 -1.01 27.04 1.98
CA HIS A 41 -0.68 27.37 0.60
C HIS A 41 -1.49 28.56 0.08
N LYS A 42 -0.78 29.56 -0.46
CA LYS A 42 -1.39 30.74 -1.08
C LYS A 42 -1.84 30.51 -2.52
N THR A 43 -1.45 29.40 -3.13
CA THR A 43 -1.84 28.96 -4.48
C THR A 43 -2.71 27.73 -4.40
N PRO A 44 -3.81 27.65 -5.20
CA PRO A 44 -4.65 26.46 -5.21
C PRO A 44 -3.85 25.25 -5.72
N THR A 45 -3.67 24.25 -4.87
CA THR A 45 -2.92 23.03 -5.21
C THR A 45 -3.90 21.88 -5.44
N PRO A 46 -3.88 21.21 -6.61
CA PRO A 46 -4.75 20.06 -6.90
C PRO A 46 -4.48 18.89 -5.95
N ARG A 47 -5.53 18.07 -5.65
CA ARG A 47 -5.47 16.92 -4.73
C ARG A 47 -5.63 15.57 -5.43
N LEU A 48 -5.47 15.51 -6.76
CA LEU A 48 -5.71 14.30 -7.56
C LEU A 48 -4.46 13.43 -7.76
N GLY A 49 -3.42 13.61 -6.96
CA GLY A 49 -2.17 12.83 -7.04
C GLY A 49 -2.37 11.33 -6.83
N GLY A 50 -3.33 10.94 -5.97
CA GLY A 50 -3.68 9.55 -5.74
C GLY A 50 -4.10 8.78 -6.99
N VAL A 51 -4.74 9.46 -7.96
CA VAL A 51 -5.09 8.85 -9.26
C VAL A 51 -3.83 8.46 -10.04
N ALA A 52 -2.83 9.36 -10.12
CA ALA A 52 -1.57 9.07 -10.80
C ALA A 52 -0.81 7.93 -10.12
N MET A 53 -0.79 7.92 -8.79
CA MET A 53 -0.17 6.88 -7.99
C MET A 53 -0.85 5.51 -8.22
N PHE A 54 -2.18 5.47 -8.24
CA PHE A 54 -2.95 4.24 -8.51
C PHE A 54 -2.68 3.69 -9.91
N LEU A 55 -2.67 4.55 -10.92
CA LEU A 55 -2.33 4.13 -12.29
C LEU A 55 -0.89 3.60 -12.37
N GLY A 56 0.03 4.15 -11.59
CA GLY A 56 1.39 3.62 -11.42
C GLY A 56 1.39 2.21 -10.81
N VAL A 57 0.56 1.97 -9.78
CA VAL A 57 0.35 0.64 -9.20
C VAL A 57 -0.16 -0.33 -10.26
N LEU A 58 -1.21 0.03 -10.99
CA LEU A 58 -1.78 -0.83 -12.05
C LEU A 58 -0.76 -1.16 -13.14
N ALA A 59 0.03 -0.19 -13.59
CA ALA A 59 1.06 -0.40 -14.59
C ALA A 59 2.14 -1.38 -14.08
N ALA A 60 2.57 -1.24 -12.82
CA ALA A 60 3.56 -2.13 -12.21
C ALA A 60 3.05 -3.56 -12.09
N PHE A 61 1.81 -3.75 -11.60
CA PHE A 61 1.20 -5.08 -11.54
C PHE A 61 0.95 -5.66 -12.93
N GLY A 62 0.57 -4.84 -13.92
CA GLY A 62 0.42 -5.27 -15.31
C GLY A 62 1.72 -5.79 -15.91
N VAL A 63 2.85 -5.10 -15.69
CA VAL A 63 4.17 -5.56 -16.12
C VAL A 63 4.62 -6.80 -15.35
N SER A 64 4.32 -6.88 -14.06
CA SER A 64 4.66 -8.07 -13.25
C SER A 64 3.92 -9.32 -13.76
N ALA A 65 2.69 -9.18 -14.25
CA ALA A 65 1.91 -10.29 -14.79
C ALA A 65 2.50 -10.88 -16.09
N ALA A 66 3.27 -10.06 -16.83
CA ALA A 66 3.96 -10.49 -18.05
C ALA A 66 5.41 -10.97 -17.80
N ASN A 67 5.89 -10.90 -16.55
CA ASN A 67 7.27 -11.22 -16.21
C ASN A 67 7.36 -12.60 -15.52
N PRO A 68 8.01 -13.61 -16.12
CA PRO A 68 8.12 -14.95 -15.56
C PRO A 68 8.71 -15.02 -14.13
N PHE A 69 9.49 -14.02 -13.74
CA PHE A 69 10.02 -13.95 -12.37
C PHE A 69 8.92 -13.88 -11.30
N PHE A 70 7.76 -13.30 -11.64
CA PHE A 70 6.63 -13.15 -10.74
C PHE A 70 5.52 -14.21 -10.94
N ASP A 71 5.76 -15.27 -11.73
CA ASP A 71 4.77 -16.35 -11.97
C ASP A 71 4.24 -16.95 -10.66
N ILE A 72 5.08 -17.05 -9.63
CA ILE A 72 4.66 -17.53 -8.31
C ILE A 72 3.57 -16.65 -7.66
N VAL A 73 3.61 -15.34 -7.90
CA VAL A 73 2.58 -14.40 -7.39
C VAL A 73 1.30 -14.55 -8.19
N TRP A 74 1.43 -14.79 -9.50
CA TRP A 74 0.31 -14.91 -10.43
C TRP A 74 -0.24 -16.34 -10.58
N ALA A 75 0.40 -17.34 -9.94
CA ALA A 75 -0.12 -18.72 -9.89
C ALA A 75 -1.52 -18.79 -9.22
N ASN A 76 -1.78 -17.89 -8.26
CA ASN A 76 -3.12 -17.64 -7.73
C ASN A 76 -3.42 -16.15 -7.83
N PRO A 77 -4.12 -15.69 -8.89
CA PRO A 77 -4.38 -14.27 -9.10
C PRO A 77 -5.44 -13.68 -8.16
N THR A 78 -6.20 -14.53 -7.46
CA THR A 78 -7.35 -14.08 -6.62
C THR A 78 -6.95 -13.03 -5.58
N PRO A 79 -5.91 -13.21 -4.74
CA PRO A 79 -5.50 -12.17 -3.78
C PRO A 79 -5.04 -10.89 -4.47
N VAL A 80 -4.30 -10.99 -5.59
CA VAL A 80 -3.82 -9.83 -6.34
C VAL A 80 -4.99 -9.01 -6.88
N LEU A 81 -5.96 -9.67 -7.52
CA LEU A 81 -7.15 -9.01 -8.07
C LEU A 81 -8.03 -8.41 -6.97
N ALA A 82 -8.16 -9.08 -5.82
CA ALA A 82 -8.87 -8.55 -4.67
C ALA A 82 -8.21 -7.26 -4.14
N ILE A 83 -6.87 -7.24 -4.02
CA ILE A 83 -6.11 -6.07 -3.59
C ILE A 83 -6.29 -4.93 -4.59
N LEU A 84 -6.14 -5.17 -5.89
CA LEU A 84 -6.29 -4.14 -6.92
C LEU A 84 -7.73 -3.62 -6.99
N GLY A 85 -8.74 -4.50 -6.87
CA GLY A 85 -10.15 -4.13 -6.82
C GLY A 85 -10.50 -3.29 -5.59
N ALA A 86 -10.03 -3.70 -4.40
CA ALA A 86 -10.19 -2.93 -3.16
C ALA A 86 -9.50 -1.57 -3.26
N THR A 87 -8.29 -1.54 -3.81
CA THR A 87 -7.54 -0.29 -4.04
C THR A 87 -8.29 0.64 -4.99
N PHE A 88 -8.87 0.11 -6.08
CA PHE A 88 -9.69 0.88 -7.01
C PHE A 88 -10.88 1.52 -6.30
N ILE A 89 -11.62 0.75 -5.47
CA ILE A 89 -12.76 1.27 -4.69
C ILE A 89 -12.31 2.43 -3.81
N ILE A 90 -11.20 2.28 -3.08
CA ILE A 90 -10.68 3.32 -2.18
C ILE A 90 -10.25 4.56 -2.94
N VAL A 91 -9.59 4.40 -4.09
CA VAL A 91 -9.18 5.54 -4.92
C VAL A 91 -10.40 6.29 -5.46
N VAL A 92 -11.43 5.58 -5.93
CA VAL A 92 -12.68 6.21 -6.39
C VAL A 92 -13.35 6.98 -5.25
N VAL A 93 -13.47 6.38 -4.07
CA VAL A 93 -14.05 7.03 -2.88
C VAL A 93 -13.23 8.25 -2.47
N GLY A 94 -11.90 8.12 -2.44
CA GLY A 94 -11.01 9.24 -2.10
C GLY A 94 -11.08 10.39 -3.11
N VAL A 95 -11.17 10.10 -4.41
CA VAL A 95 -11.37 11.13 -5.44
C VAL A 95 -12.71 11.83 -5.27
N VAL A 96 -13.77 11.07 -4.98
CA VAL A 96 -15.10 11.64 -4.72
C VAL A 96 -15.06 12.52 -3.48
N ASP A 97 -14.38 12.08 -2.42
CA ASP A 97 -14.19 12.87 -1.20
C ASP A 97 -13.39 14.17 -1.44
N ASP A 98 -12.29 14.07 -2.18
CA ASP A 98 -11.45 15.23 -2.54
C ASP A 98 -12.20 16.30 -3.37
N LEU A 99 -13.25 15.89 -4.10
CA LEU A 99 -14.04 16.78 -4.96
C LEU A 99 -15.33 17.28 -4.30
N TRP A 100 -15.99 16.46 -3.47
CA TRP A 100 -17.37 16.75 -2.98
C TRP A 100 -17.54 16.68 -1.46
N ASP A 101 -16.49 16.45 -0.67
CA ASP A 101 -16.55 16.38 0.81
C ASP A 101 -17.59 15.33 1.27
N LEU A 102 -17.26 14.04 1.19
CA LEU A 102 -18.16 12.93 1.56
C LEU A 102 -18.41 12.88 3.07
N ASP A 103 -19.59 12.40 3.44
CA ASP A 103 -19.89 12.06 4.83
C ASP A 103 -18.90 11.00 5.35
N TRP A 104 -18.40 11.23 6.57
CA TRP A 104 -17.39 10.36 7.18
C TRP A 104 -17.85 8.91 7.36
N MET A 105 -19.17 8.66 7.55
CA MET A 105 -19.71 7.31 7.68
C MET A 105 -19.65 6.55 6.36
N ILE A 106 -19.92 7.23 5.24
CA ILE A 106 -19.82 6.65 3.90
C ILE A 106 -18.35 6.28 3.62
N LYS A 107 -17.44 7.20 3.89
CA LYS A 107 -15.99 6.98 3.72
C LYS A 107 -15.50 5.80 4.56
N LEU A 108 -15.87 5.74 5.83
CA LEU A 108 -15.52 4.65 6.72
C LEU A 108 -16.14 3.32 6.27
N GLY A 109 -17.41 3.31 5.89
CA GLY A 109 -18.12 2.13 5.38
C GLY A 109 -17.43 1.53 4.13
N MET A 110 -16.97 2.38 3.22
CA MET A 110 -16.25 1.94 2.02
C MET A 110 -14.84 1.41 2.34
N GLN A 111 -14.18 1.93 3.38
CA GLN A 111 -12.93 1.37 3.89
C GLN A 111 -13.14 -0.05 4.45
N PHE A 112 -14.20 -0.26 5.23
CA PHE A 112 -14.57 -1.59 5.73
C PHE A 112 -14.90 -2.56 4.59
N LEU A 113 -15.61 -2.09 3.55
CA LEU A 113 -15.90 -2.89 2.36
C LEU A 113 -14.61 -3.32 1.64
N ALA A 114 -13.71 -2.40 1.37
CA ALA A 114 -12.44 -2.67 0.70
C ALA A 114 -11.55 -3.62 1.51
N ALA A 115 -11.41 -3.37 2.81
CA ALA A 115 -10.68 -4.25 3.72
C ALA A 115 -11.32 -5.65 3.82
N GLY A 116 -12.66 -5.71 3.81
CA GLY A 116 -13.43 -6.96 3.78
C GLY A 116 -13.17 -7.79 2.53
N ILE A 117 -13.11 -7.16 1.36
CA ILE A 117 -12.75 -7.85 0.10
C ILE A 117 -11.36 -8.48 0.23
N ILE A 118 -10.34 -7.75 0.73
CA ILE A 118 -9.00 -8.28 0.90
C ILE A 118 -8.98 -9.46 1.88
N ALA A 119 -9.66 -9.32 3.02
CA ALA A 119 -9.71 -10.36 4.04
C ALA A 119 -10.42 -11.62 3.55
N LEU A 120 -11.51 -11.51 2.80
CA LEU A 120 -12.27 -12.65 2.29
C LEU A 120 -11.56 -13.37 1.15
N PHE A 121 -10.71 -12.68 0.38
CA PHE A 121 -10.03 -13.27 -0.79
C PHE A 121 -8.57 -13.65 -0.52
N GLY A 122 -8.18 -13.84 0.73
CA GLY A 122 -7.01 -14.63 1.08
C GLY A 122 -5.92 -13.92 1.86
N VAL A 123 -5.99 -12.61 2.10
CA VAL A 123 -5.00 -11.93 2.95
C VAL A 123 -5.60 -11.72 4.34
N GLN A 124 -5.25 -12.62 5.28
CA GLN A 124 -5.79 -12.63 6.65
C GLN A 124 -4.68 -12.76 7.68
N ILE A 125 -4.96 -12.29 8.89
CA ILE A 125 -4.12 -12.51 10.07
C ILE A 125 -4.51 -13.85 10.70
N PHE A 126 -3.76 -14.91 10.42
CA PHE A 126 -3.96 -16.23 11.05
C PHE A 126 -3.16 -16.38 12.34
N SER A 127 -2.05 -15.68 12.46
CA SER A 127 -1.22 -15.68 13.66
C SER A 127 -0.86 -14.25 14.06
N LEU A 128 -0.77 -14.03 15.37
CA LEU A 128 -0.23 -12.79 15.92
C LEU A 128 1.20 -13.05 16.37
N PRO A 129 2.17 -12.18 16.03
CA PRO A 129 3.56 -12.33 16.48
C PRO A 129 3.73 -12.00 17.97
N ILE A 130 2.71 -12.21 18.79
CA ILE A 130 2.69 -11.96 20.23
C ILE A 130 2.52 -13.30 20.92
N GLY A 131 3.62 -13.85 21.46
CA GLY A 131 3.59 -15.11 22.22
C GLY A 131 3.12 -16.35 21.46
N GLY A 132 3.22 -16.37 20.12
CA GLY A 132 2.80 -17.52 19.31
C GLY A 132 1.28 -17.75 19.27
N LEU A 133 0.48 -16.73 19.55
CA LEU A 133 -0.99 -16.83 19.52
C LEU A 133 -1.49 -17.03 18.09
N THR A 134 -2.11 -18.19 17.86
CA THR A 134 -2.89 -18.45 16.64
C THR A 134 -4.33 -17.99 16.83
N VAL A 135 -4.87 -17.32 15.81
CA VAL A 135 -6.28 -16.91 15.82
C VAL A 135 -7.14 -18.12 15.44
N GLY A 136 -7.67 -18.81 16.45
CA GLY A 136 -8.40 -20.10 16.30
C GLY A 136 -9.76 -20.01 15.59
N SER A 137 -10.23 -18.79 15.22
CA SER A 137 -11.52 -18.59 14.59
C SER A 137 -11.37 -17.77 13.32
N SER A 138 -11.89 -18.28 12.18
CA SER A 138 -11.88 -17.57 10.90
C SER A 138 -12.58 -16.21 10.98
N TRP A 139 -13.67 -16.10 11.74
CA TRP A 139 -14.36 -14.82 11.94
C TRP A 139 -13.51 -13.80 12.70
N ALA A 140 -12.78 -14.24 13.73
CA ALA A 140 -11.88 -13.37 14.45
C ALA A 140 -10.71 -12.90 13.57
N SER A 141 -10.15 -13.80 12.76
CA SER A 141 -9.10 -13.49 11.77
C SER A 141 -9.57 -12.41 10.77
N ILE A 142 -10.73 -12.61 10.16
CA ILE A 142 -11.32 -11.66 9.21
C ILE A 142 -11.56 -10.30 9.89
N SER A 143 -12.21 -10.30 11.05
CA SER A 143 -12.52 -9.06 11.78
C SER A 143 -11.26 -8.29 12.17
N LEU A 144 -10.25 -8.99 12.70
CA LEU A 144 -8.97 -8.40 13.07
C LEU A 144 -8.24 -7.82 11.85
N THR A 145 -8.26 -8.54 10.73
CA THR A 145 -7.66 -8.10 9.48
C THR A 145 -8.32 -6.82 8.97
N ILE A 146 -9.66 -6.79 8.92
CA ILE A 146 -10.41 -5.61 8.47
C ILE A 146 -10.09 -4.42 9.37
N PHE A 147 -10.12 -4.62 10.70
CA PHE A 147 -9.86 -3.55 11.65
C PHE A 147 -8.44 -3.00 11.52
N ALA A 148 -7.44 -3.88 11.39
CA ALA A 148 -6.05 -3.50 11.21
C ALA A 148 -5.83 -2.68 9.92
N ILE A 149 -6.41 -3.11 8.80
CA ILE A 149 -6.31 -2.39 7.53
C ILE A 149 -6.95 -1.01 7.65
N VAL A 150 -8.18 -0.92 8.16
CA VAL A 150 -8.90 0.37 8.33
C VAL A 150 -8.15 1.31 9.27
N LEU A 151 -7.58 0.77 10.36
CA LEU A 151 -6.77 1.56 11.29
C LEU A 151 -5.56 2.19 10.60
N VAL A 152 -4.80 1.41 9.83
CA VAL A 152 -3.60 1.91 9.13
C VAL A 152 -4.00 2.90 8.02
N MET A 153 -5.09 2.64 7.28
CA MET A 153 -5.59 3.59 6.28
C MET A 153 -5.85 4.96 6.89
N ASN A 154 -6.55 5.01 8.02
CA ASN A 154 -6.85 6.26 8.69
C ASN A 154 -5.60 6.88 9.33
N ALA A 155 -4.70 6.09 9.89
CA ALA A 155 -3.44 6.60 10.44
C ALA A 155 -2.59 7.30 9.37
N VAL A 156 -2.47 6.69 8.18
CA VAL A 156 -1.74 7.30 7.05
C VAL A 156 -2.46 8.56 6.55
N ASN A 157 -3.79 8.54 6.47
CA ASN A 157 -4.57 9.69 6.06
C ASN A 157 -4.45 10.86 7.06
N PHE A 158 -4.40 10.59 8.37
CA PHE A 158 -4.24 11.62 9.39
C PHE A 158 -2.90 12.36 9.34
N ILE A 159 -1.83 11.70 8.91
CA ILE A 159 -0.51 12.35 8.80
C ILE A 159 -0.31 13.09 7.46
N ASP A 160 -1.27 13.01 6.51
CA ASP A 160 -1.20 13.73 5.23
C ASP A 160 -1.57 15.22 5.38
N GLY A 161 -0.75 15.93 6.12
CA GLY A 161 -0.93 17.37 6.37
C GLY A 161 0.23 18.24 5.93
N LEU A 162 1.35 17.66 5.49
CA LEU A 162 2.57 18.39 5.12
C LEU A 162 3.14 17.88 3.80
N ASP A 163 3.69 18.82 3.01
CA ASP A 163 4.35 18.53 1.73
C ASP A 163 5.41 17.44 1.86
N GLY A 164 5.30 16.39 1.08
CA GLY A 164 6.25 15.28 1.01
C GLY A 164 6.27 14.35 2.23
N LEU A 165 5.52 14.63 3.30
CA LEU A 165 5.61 13.88 4.54
C LEU A 165 5.15 12.43 4.35
N VAL A 166 3.93 12.19 3.90
CA VAL A 166 3.39 10.84 3.74
C VAL A 166 4.17 10.06 2.69
N ALA A 167 4.46 10.66 1.53
CA ALA A 167 5.25 10.00 0.49
C ALA A 167 6.64 9.62 0.99
N GLY A 168 7.29 10.48 1.79
CA GLY A 168 8.60 10.24 2.39
C GLY A 168 8.57 9.14 3.46
N VAL A 169 7.61 9.20 4.39
CA VAL A 169 7.44 8.18 5.45
C VAL A 169 7.13 6.82 4.82
N CYS A 170 6.19 6.75 3.87
CA CYS A 170 5.84 5.52 3.18
C CYS A 170 7.02 4.97 2.37
N LEU A 171 7.82 5.82 1.74
CA LEU A 171 9.03 5.42 1.03
C LEU A 171 10.03 4.71 1.95
N ILE A 172 10.33 5.30 3.11
CA ILE A 172 11.27 4.74 4.09
C ILE A 172 10.70 3.43 4.67
N ALA A 173 9.44 3.44 5.10
CA ALA A 173 8.80 2.27 5.70
C ALA A 173 8.74 1.09 4.73
N ASN A 174 8.33 1.32 3.46
CA ASN A 174 8.32 0.26 2.46
C ASN A 174 9.73 -0.16 2.04
N GLY A 175 10.72 0.74 2.09
CA GLY A 175 12.13 0.41 1.86
C GLY A 175 12.66 -0.61 2.87
N VAL A 176 12.43 -0.36 4.16
CA VAL A 176 12.78 -1.28 5.24
C VAL A 176 12.01 -2.59 5.12
N PHE A 177 10.70 -2.50 4.89
CA PHE A 177 9.85 -3.67 4.77
C PHE A 177 10.20 -4.53 3.54
N PHE A 178 10.59 -3.92 2.43
CA PHE A 178 11.07 -4.63 1.24
C PHE A 178 12.32 -5.45 1.55
N VAL A 179 13.32 -4.83 2.20
CA VAL A 179 14.55 -5.54 2.59
C VAL A 179 14.21 -6.73 3.48
N TYR A 180 13.35 -6.51 4.48
CA TYR A 180 12.89 -7.55 5.39
C TYR A 180 12.20 -8.70 4.65
N SER A 181 11.15 -8.43 3.87
CA SER A 181 10.39 -9.45 3.14
C SER A 181 11.24 -10.19 2.10
N TYR A 182 12.17 -9.50 1.44
CA TYR A 182 13.11 -10.09 0.49
C TYR A 182 14.09 -11.06 1.17
N LEU A 183 14.63 -10.70 2.34
CA LEU A 183 15.52 -11.58 3.11
C LEU A 183 14.75 -12.79 3.64
N LEU A 184 13.51 -12.60 4.08
CA LEU A 184 12.64 -13.69 4.53
C LEU A 184 12.38 -14.71 3.41
N VAL A 185 12.08 -14.25 2.19
CA VAL A 185 11.95 -15.12 0.99
C VAL A 185 13.21 -15.95 0.76
N ARG A 186 14.39 -15.36 0.94
CA ARG A 186 15.67 -16.06 0.73
C ARG A 186 15.95 -17.13 1.78
N GLU A 187 15.53 -16.91 3.03
CA GLU A 187 15.81 -17.84 4.14
C GLU A 187 14.78 -18.95 4.26
N THR A 188 13.50 -18.64 4.06
CA THR A 188 12.39 -19.60 4.28
C THR A 188 11.95 -20.34 3.03
N GLY A 189 12.46 -19.92 1.86
CA GLY A 189 11.96 -20.39 0.56
C GLY A 189 10.81 -19.53 0.04
N SER A 190 10.58 -19.62 -1.27
CA SER A 190 9.58 -18.80 -1.96
C SER A 190 8.16 -19.24 -1.64
N THR A 191 7.40 -18.43 -0.93
CA THR A 191 5.94 -18.56 -0.82
C THR A 191 5.24 -17.49 -1.64
N THR A 192 4.02 -17.76 -2.10
CA THR A 192 3.22 -16.81 -2.87
C THR A 192 3.04 -15.49 -2.14
N PHE A 193 2.70 -15.53 -0.85
CA PHE A 193 2.41 -14.34 -0.05
C PHE A 193 3.65 -13.50 0.25
N PHE A 194 4.81 -14.13 0.53
CA PHE A 194 6.04 -13.39 0.78
C PHE A 194 6.55 -12.70 -0.48
N ASN A 195 6.42 -13.36 -1.64
CA ASN A 195 6.75 -12.74 -2.93
C ASN A 195 5.78 -11.62 -3.29
N LEU A 196 4.48 -11.78 -3.01
CA LEU A 196 3.47 -10.74 -3.19
C LEU A 196 3.78 -9.52 -2.33
N ALA A 197 4.12 -9.71 -1.05
CA ALA A 197 4.48 -8.63 -0.15
C ALA A 197 5.74 -7.88 -0.61
N SER A 198 6.77 -8.60 -1.07
CA SER A 198 7.98 -8.01 -1.63
C SER A 198 7.69 -7.22 -2.92
N LEU A 199 6.82 -7.74 -3.79
CA LEU A 199 6.37 -7.03 -4.99
C LEU A 199 5.60 -5.76 -4.62
N MET A 200 4.63 -5.84 -3.70
CA MET A 200 3.86 -4.69 -3.24
C MET A 200 4.76 -3.61 -2.64
N ALA A 201 5.71 -3.98 -1.78
CA ALA A 201 6.66 -3.04 -1.21
C ALA A 201 7.53 -2.37 -2.29
N ALA A 202 8.03 -3.13 -3.28
CA ALA A 202 8.79 -2.58 -4.41
C ALA A 202 7.94 -1.60 -5.24
N VAL A 203 6.67 -1.95 -5.52
CA VAL A 203 5.73 -1.05 -6.23
C VAL A 203 5.48 0.22 -5.43
N LEU A 204 5.25 0.12 -4.12
CA LEU A 204 5.01 1.28 -3.25
C LEU A 204 6.24 2.19 -3.16
N ILE A 205 7.45 1.63 -3.08
CA ILE A 205 8.71 2.41 -3.18
C ILE A 205 8.72 3.20 -4.49
N GLY A 206 8.47 2.53 -5.62
CA GLY A 206 8.43 3.16 -6.93
C GLY A 206 7.39 4.26 -7.04
N VAL A 207 6.16 4.01 -6.56
CA VAL A 207 5.06 5.00 -6.54
C VAL A 207 5.44 6.23 -5.72
N CYS A 208 5.97 6.04 -4.50
CA CYS A 208 6.40 7.15 -3.64
C CYS A 208 7.56 7.94 -4.26
N LEU A 209 8.57 7.26 -4.83
CA LEU A 209 9.68 7.91 -5.52
C LEU A 209 9.23 8.74 -6.73
N GLY A 210 8.28 8.21 -7.51
CA GLY A 210 7.75 8.90 -8.69
C GLY A 210 6.85 10.07 -8.36
N PHE A 211 6.12 9.99 -7.23
CA PHE A 211 5.22 11.06 -6.79
C PHE A 211 5.96 12.19 -6.05
N LEU A 212 6.95 11.85 -5.23
CA LEU A 212 7.65 12.78 -4.33
C LEU A 212 8.18 14.05 -5.01
N PRO A 213 8.75 14.04 -6.23
CA PRO A 213 9.26 15.26 -6.88
C PRO A 213 8.20 16.34 -7.12
N MET A 214 6.93 15.96 -7.29
CA MET A 214 5.82 16.90 -7.48
C MET A 214 5.12 17.26 -6.16
N ASN A 215 5.35 16.46 -5.13
CA ASN A 215 4.80 16.67 -3.77
C ASN A 215 5.83 17.28 -2.80
N TRP A 216 7.10 17.43 -3.23
CA TRP A 216 8.14 18.10 -2.45
C TRP A 216 7.83 19.59 -2.26
N HIS A 217 8.20 20.12 -1.08
CA HIS A 217 7.94 21.52 -0.75
C HIS A 217 8.65 22.50 -1.70
N PRO A 218 7.96 23.52 -2.26
CA PRO A 218 6.51 23.72 -2.22
C PRO A 218 5.78 22.77 -3.17
N ALA A 219 4.79 22.02 -2.66
CA ALA A 219 4.09 21.00 -3.41
C ALA A 219 3.30 21.58 -4.59
N LYS A 220 3.40 20.94 -5.75
CA LYS A 220 2.64 21.24 -6.97
C LYS A 220 1.36 20.43 -7.06
N LEU A 221 1.34 19.25 -6.41
CA LEU A 221 0.23 18.31 -6.40
C LEU A 221 0.19 17.57 -5.06
N PHE A 222 -0.97 17.52 -4.43
CA PHE A 222 -1.23 16.69 -3.25
C PHE A 222 -1.72 15.32 -3.65
N MET A 223 -1.45 14.29 -2.83
CA MET A 223 -1.96 12.95 -3.07
C MET A 223 -3.47 12.84 -2.80
N GLY A 224 -4.00 13.69 -1.91
CA GLY A 224 -5.39 13.69 -1.47
C GLY A 224 -5.75 12.43 -0.68
N ASP A 225 -7.01 12.34 -0.29
CA ASP A 225 -7.54 11.18 0.41
C ASP A 225 -7.42 9.90 -0.41
N ALA A 226 -7.56 10.02 -1.75
CA ALA A 226 -7.36 8.91 -2.67
C ALA A 226 -5.96 8.28 -2.53
N GLY A 227 -4.91 9.10 -2.45
CA GLY A 227 -3.53 8.61 -2.34
C GLY A 227 -3.19 8.12 -0.93
N ALA A 228 -3.56 8.88 0.10
CA ALA A 228 -3.24 8.55 1.48
C ALA A 228 -3.91 7.25 1.95
N LEU A 229 -5.22 7.09 1.68
CA LEU A 229 -5.96 5.86 2.00
C LEU A 229 -5.45 4.66 1.20
N MET A 230 -5.10 4.85 -0.09
CA MET A 230 -4.51 3.80 -0.93
C MET A 230 -3.18 3.32 -0.36
N LEU A 231 -2.27 4.23 0.00
CA LEU A 231 -0.99 3.86 0.61
C LEU A 231 -1.19 3.08 1.90
N GLY A 232 -2.09 3.55 2.78
CA GLY A 232 -2.43 2.86 4.02
C GLY A 232 -2.98 1.44 3.78
N LEU A 233 -3.90 1.28 2.82
CA LEU A 233 -4.46 -0.02 2.42
C LEU A 233 -3.37 -0.99 1.97
N LEU A 234 -2.53 -0.57 1.03
CA LEU A 234 -1.51 -1.42 0.43
C LEU A 234 -0.38 -1.75 1.42
N MET A 235 0.03 -0.79 2.26
CA MET A 235 1.02 -1.02 3.32
C MET A 235 0.52 -2.03 4.36
N ALA A 236 -0.69 -1.84 4.87
CA ALA A 236 -1.30 -2.78 5.82
C ALA A 236 -1.43 -4.17 5.23
N THR A 237 -1.94 -4.27 3.99
CA THR A 237 -2.11 -5.55 3.28
C THR A 237 -0.77 -6.24 3.05
N SER A 238 0.27 -5.49 2.66
CA SER A 238 1.62 -6.01 2.47
C SER A 238 2.20 -6.58 3.78
N ALA A 239 2.04 -5.87 4.89
CA ALA A 239 2.49 -6.32 6.20
C ALA A 239 1.74 -7.59 6.66
N ILE A 240 0.41 -7.62 6.48
CA ILE A 240 -0.42 -8.78 6.84
C ILE A 240 -0.09 -10.00 5.97
N ALA A 241 0.23 -9.81 4.69
CA ALA A 241 0.61 -10.90 3.79
C ALA A 241 1.88 -11.62 4.25
N VAL A 242 2.79 -10.95 4.95
CA VAL A 242 3.97 -11.59 5.58
C VAL A 242 3.64 -12.14 6.95
N THR A 243 3.20 -11.28 7.86
CA THR A 243 3.07 -11.62 9.28
C THR A 243 1.89 -12.53 9.57
N GLY A 244 0.78 -12.33 8.85
CA GLY A 244 -0.45 -13.10 9.05
C GLY A 244 -0.39 -14.54 8.54
N GLN A 245 0.56 -14.85 7.65
CA GLN A 245 0.69 -16.17 7.01
C GLN A 245 1.81 -17.04 7.63
N LEU A 246 2.52 -16.52 8.63
CA LEU A 246 3.49 -17.31 9.37
C LEU A 246 2.76 -18.24 10.32
N ASP A 247 2.72 -19.55 9.99
CA ASP A 247 2.25 -20.56 10.91
C ASP A 247 3.36 -20.84 11.94
N PRO A 248 3.13 -20.52 13.22
CA PRO A 248 4.13 -20.79 14.27
C PRO A 248 4.47 -22.27 14.40
N ALA A 249 3.59 -23.18 13.96
CA ALA A 249 3.82 -24.61 14.01
C ALA A 249 4.77 -25.13 12.91
N ILE A 250 4.97 -24.36 11.83
CA ILE A 250 5.91 -24.68 10.75
C ILE A 250 7.31 -24.16 11.08
N LEU A 251 7.43 -23.25 12.01
CA LEU A 251 8.69 -22.67 12.44
C LEU A 251 9.35 -23.64 13.44
N ASP A 252 10.18 -24.55 12.90
CA ASP A 252 11.01 -25.44 13.69
C ASP A 252 11.81 -24.62 14.71
N PRO A 253 11.74 -24.95 16.03
CA PRO A 253 12.52 -24.27 17.08
C PRO A 253 14.03 -24.23 16.78
N ASP A 254 14.55 -25.22 16.06
CA ASP A 254 15.95 -25.27 15.61
C ASP A 254 16.26 -24.25 14.47
N VAL A 255 15.26 -23.86 13.68
CA VAL A 255 15.38 -22.83 12.65
C VAL A 255 15.24 -21.44 13.28
N PHE A 256 14.34 -21.25 14.27
CA PHE A 256 14.22 -20.00 15.03
C PHE A 256 15.52 -19.60 15.74
N GLY A 257 16.25 -20.55 16.30
CA GLY A 257 17.54 -20.27 16.95
C GLY A 257 18.67 -19.87 15.99
N ARG A 258 18.50 -20.09 14.66
CA ARG A 258 19.49 -19.80 13.63
C ARG A 258 19.19 -18.58 12.78
N SER A 259 17.92 -18.18 12.66
CA SER A 259 17.52 -17.01 11.87
C SER A 259 17.38 -15.78 12.74
N GLN A 260 18.35 -14.87 12.70
CA GLN A 260 18.30 -13.58 13.40
C GLN A 260 17.13 -12.70 12.89
N LEU A 261 16.62 -12.94 11.69
CA LEU A 261 15.52 -12.20 11.09
C LEU A 261 14.16 -12.61 11.65
N LEU A 262 13.98 -13.90 11.95
CA LEU A 262 12.75 -14.39 12.59
C LEU A 262 12.72 -14.04 14.08
N GLY A 263 13.88 -14.05 14.76
CA GLY A 263 14.00 -13.62 16.16
C GLY A 263 13.68 -12.14 16.40
N ALA A 264 13.80 -11.28 15.40
CA ALA A 264 13.46 -9.86 15.52
C ALA A 264 11.94 -9.58 15.62
N PHE A 265 11.08 -10.60 15.39
CA PHE A 265 9.62 -10.50 15.50
C PHE A 265 9.03 -11.08 16.76
N ILE A 266 9.85 -11.67 17.62
CA ILE A 266 9.44 -12.14 18.95
C ILE A 266 9.97 -11.10 19.92
N PRO A 267 9.12 -10.23 20.49
CA PRO A 267 9.54 -9.31 21.53
C PRO A 267 10.00 -10.04 22.80
#